data_7ed726d908474db29519e943bd9c6885
#
_entry.id   7ed726d908474db29519e943bd9c6885
#
_cell.length_a   1.000
_cell.length_b   1.000
_cell.length_c   1.000
_cell.angle_alpha   90.00
_cell.angle_beta   90.00
_cell.angle_gamma   90.00
#
_symmetry.space_group_name_H-M   'P 1'
#
loop_
_entity.id
_entity.type
_entity.pdbx_description
1 polymer ?
#
loop_
_entity_poly.entity_id
_entity_poly.type
_entity_poly.pdbx_seq_one_letter_code
_entity_poly.pdbx_strand_id
1 'polypeptide(L)'
;MLFLAAGLFAACSDDDDAVNSQQTTVGFASEELVVKENAGYVSVPIQIEGYRNGNIYVEVEAVPTGENPAIEDEHYMITDKTLTLLNDTTKTATLNVQFKTVDDQEINEARTFALNIKSLEGGQLTTKTINITLRDNDAAFYEKFFGKWKISFYDWNGFDKANYGVVEKTITITGPTDEDDPDYDKVLTVSAPGMYNVGIDLDFSWHFNYSFDAAEKAGTLGFILGEIVSTYSTAYAWLFAGIDGEDFVFDDIVADWQLGDGDTFPTTIEWNPDNELFFVRNNGEVWGIWDHIKIEKVQ
;
A
#
# COMPACT_ATOMS: atom_id res chain seq x y z
N MET A 1 -30.98 -87.03 -8.61
CA MET A 1 -30.66 -85.87 -9.42
C MET A 1 -31.14 -84.67 -8.65
N LEU A 2 -30.22 -84.03 -7.93
CA LEU A 2 -30.53 -82.97 -6.99
C LEU A 2 -29.99 -81.63 -7.59
N PHE A 3 -30.88 -80.71 -7.93
CA PHE A 3 -30.49 -79.40 -8.36
C PHE A 3 -30.42 -78.44 -7.16
N LEU A 4 -29.22 -78.01 -6.84
CA LEU A 4 -28.96 -76.97 -5.84
C LEU A 4 -29.05 -75.59 -6.49
N ALA A 5 -30.05 -74.79 -6.22
CA ALA A 5 -30.14 -73.42 -6.64
C ALA A 5 -29.35 -72.57 -5.65
N ALA A 6 -28.23 -72.01 -6.10
CA ALA A 6 -27.49 -70.99 -5.34
C ALA A 6 -28.10 -69.60 -5.60
N GLY A 7 -28.76 -69.07 -4.60
CA GLY A 7 -29.22 -67.68 -4.60
C GLY A 7 -28.04 -66.72 -4.39
N LEU A 8 -27.81 -65.88 -5.37
CA LEU A 8 -26.90 -64.70 -5.27
C LEU A 8 -27.64 -63.59 -4.50
N PHE A 9 -27.27 -63.38 -3.26
CA PHE A 9 -27.58 -62.14 -2.57
C PHE A 9 -26.60 -61.10 -3.10
N ALA A 10 -27.07 -60.20 -3.94
CA ALA A 10 -26.39 -58.96 -4.19
C ALA A 10 -26.60 -58.06 -2.97
N ALA A 11 -25.61 -57.97 -2.11
CA ALA A 11 -25.55 -56.93 -1.12
C ALA A 11 -25.25 -55.61 -1.86
N CYS A 12 -26.24 -54.72 -1.97
CA CYS A 12 -25.95 -53.32 -2.23
C CYS A 12 -25.25 -52.80 -0.97
N SER A 13 -23.97 -52.57 -1.06
CA SER A 13 -23.28 -51.79 -0.05
C SER A 13 -23.56 -50.31 -0.39
N ASP A 14 -24.27 -49.64 0.50
CA ASP A 14 -24.42 -48.18 0.50
C ASP A 14 -23.10 -47.48 0.92
N ASP A 15 -21.98 -47.87 0.27
CA ASP A 15 -20.67 -47.26 0.54
C ASP A 15 -20.39 -45.99 -0.29
N ASP A 16 -21.35 -45.51 -1.07
CA ASP A 16 -21.15 -44.31 -1.89
C ASP A 16 -21.07 -43.03 -1.08
N ASP A 17 -21.62 -42.99 0.15
CA ASP A 17 -21.70 -41.78 0.95
C ASP A 17 -20.37 -41.38 1.60
N ALA A 18 -19.51 -42.34 1.95
CA ALA A 18 -18.22 -42.08 2.59
C ALA A 18 -17.13 -41.60 1.59
N VAL A 19 -17.26 -42.00 0.33
CA VAL A 19 -16.26 -41.62 -0.73
C VAL A 19 -16.46 -40.18 -1.18
N ASN A 20 -17.67 -39.66 -1.16
CA ASN A 20 -17.99 -38.34 -1.70
C ASN A 20 -17.64 -37.22 -0.73
N SER A 21 -17.72 -37.39 0.59
CA SER A 21 -17.32 -36.41 1.60
C SER A 21 -15.80 -36.16 1.61
N GLN A 22 -15.00 -37.14 1.20
CA GLN A 22 -13.53 -37.00 1.08
C GLN A 22 -13.08 -36.14 -0.11
N GLN A 23 -13.96 -35.85 -1.07
CA GLN A 23 -13.66 -35.05 -2.25
C GLN A 23 -14.03 -33.56 -2.07
N THR A 24 -14.75 -33.25 -1.00
CA THR A 24 -15.09 -31.87 -0.68
C THR A 24 -13.91 -31.20 0.02
N THR A 25 -13.43 -30.09 -0.52
CA THR A 25 -12.38 -29.27 0.09
C THR A 25 -12.95 -27.99 0.61
N VAL A 26 -12.40 -27.50 1.73
CA VAL A 26 -12.83 -26.27 2.41
C VAL A 26 -11.60 -25.50 2.86
N GLY A 27 -11.53 -24.20 2.54
CA GLY A 27 -10.42 -23.37 2.97
C GLY A 27 -10.64 -21.90 2.62
N PHE A 28 -9.87 -21.02 3.22
CA PHE A 28 -9.89 -19.61 2.84
C PHE A 28 -9.46 -19.44 1.38
N ALA A 29 -10.07 -18.48 0.70
CA ALA A 29 -9.78 -18.17 -0.69
C ALA A 29 -8.40 -17.53 -0.89
N SER A 30 -7.84 -16.94 0.16
CA SER A 30 -6.53 -16.27 0.19
C SER A 30 -5.84 -16.57 1.52
N GLU A 31 -4.53 -16.39 1.57
CA GLU A 31 -3.73 -16.48 2.79
C GLU A 31 -3.51 -15.13 3.48
N GLU A 32 -3.78 -14.04 2.75
CA GLU A 32 -3.61 -12.68 3.25
C GLU A 32 -4.76 -11.77 2.81
N LEU A 33 -5.07 -10.79 3.64
CA LEU A 33 -6.03 -9.72 3.35
C LEU A 33 -5.58 -8.43 4.06
N VAL A 34 -5.54 -7.34 3.31
CA VAL A 34 -5.26 -6.00 3.86
C VAL A 34 -6.54 -5.17 3.76
N VAL A 35 -6.93 -4.54 4.85
CA VAL A 35 -8.11 -3.66 4.91
C VAL A 35 -7.80 -2.42 5.74
N LYS A 36 -8.48 -1.32 5.44
CA LYS A 36 -8.43 -0.11 6.28
C LYS A 36 -9.34 -0.27 7.50
N GLU A 37 -8.99 0.36 8.61
CA GLU A 37 -9.82 0.31 9.82
C GLU A 37 -11.20 0.98 9.65
N ASN A 38 -11.35 1.90 8.71
CA ASN A 38 -12.64 2.51 8.35
C ASN A 38 -13.42 1.72 7.29
N ALA A 39 -13.00 0.51 6.91
CA ALA A 39 -13.68 -0.30 5.89
C ALA A 39 -15.09 -0.74 6.29
N GLY A 40 -15.41 -0.72 7.58
CA GLY A 40 -16.69 -1.16 8.08
C GLY A 40 -16.85 -2.69 8.03
N TYR A 41 -17.85 -3.19 7.32
CA TYR A 41 -18.06 -4.64 7.19
C TYR A 41 -17.21 -5.24 6.09
N VAL A 42 -16.40 -6.23 6.47
CA VAL A 42 -15.49 -6.98 5.59
C VAL A 42 -15.93 -8.45 5.52
N SER A 43 -15.96 -9.00 4.32
CA SER A 43 -16.26 -10.40 4.05
C SER A 43 -15.02 -11.17 3.68
N VAL A 44 -14.74 -12.26 4.41
CA VAL A 44 -13.62 -13.17 4.14
C VAL A 44 -14.19 -14.48 3.59
N PRO A 45 -13.96 -14.81 2.32
CA PRO A 45 -14.55 -15.98 1.70
C PRO A 45 -13.82 -17.27 2.09
N ILE A 46 -14.59 -18.28 2.48
CA ILE A 46 -14.18 -19.67 2.60
C ILE A 46 -14.76 -20.41 1.40
N GLN A 47 -13.89 -20.89 0.53
CA GLN A 47 -14.26 -21.65 -0.66
C GLN A 47 -14.53 -23.10 -0.31
N ILE A 48 -15.60 -23.65 -0.90
CA ILE A 48 -16.00 -25.04 -0.78
C ILE A 48 -16.11 -25.62 -2.17
N GLU A 49 -15.26 -26.59 -2.47
CA GLU A 49 -15.17 -27.19 -3.79
C GLU A 49 -15.39 -28.71 -3.73
N GLY A 50 -15.83 -29.27 -4.84
CA GLY A 50 -16.07 -30.69 -4.98
C GLY A 50 -17.50 -31.11 -4.72
N TYR A 51 -17.74 -32.45 -4.74
CA TYR A 51 -19.07 -33.00 -4.55
C TYR A 51 -19.41 -33.06 -3.06
N ARG A 52 -20.60 -32.61 -2.70
CA ARG A 52 -21.10 -32.58 -1.33
C ARG A 52 -22.24 -33.58 -1.13
N ASN A 53 -22.15 -34.28 -0.02
CA ASN A 53 -23.22 -35.13 0.44
C ASN A 53 -23.45 -34.92 1.94
N GLY A 54 -24.08 -33.81 2.25
CA GLY A 54 -24.36 -33.41 3.63
C GLY A 54 -24.04 -31.92 3.87
N ASN A 55 -24.28 -31.50 5.10
CA ASN A 55 -23.97 -30.12 5.52
C ASN A 55 -22.49 -29.98 5.80
N ILE A 56 -21.98 -28.75 5.59
CA ILE A 56 -20.65 -28.32 6.00
C ILE A 56 -20.80 -27.40 7.20
N TYR A 57 -20.07 -27.68 8.27
CA TYR A 57 -20.01 -26.84 9.47
C TYR A 57 -18.59 -26.35 9.66
N VAL A 58 -18.43 -25.03 9.77
CA VAL A 58 -17.14 -24.38 9.96
C VAL A 58 -17.21 -23.51 11.21
N GLU A 59 -16.29 -23.72 12.14
CA GLU A 59 -16.05 -22.80 13.26
C GLU A 59 -14.73 -22.08 13.02
N VAL A 60 -14.74 -20.76 13.17
CA VAL A 60 -13.54 -19.92 13.05
C VAL A 60 -13.18 -19.30 14.38
N GLU A 61 -11.90 -19.01 14.55
CA GLU A 61 -11.37 -18.24 15.67
C GLU A 61 -10.40 -17.17 15.16
N ALA A 62 -10.35 -16.04 15.86
CA ALA A 62 -9.35 -15.00 15.62
C ALA A 62 -8.23 -15.12 16.64
N VAL A 63 -7.00 -14.94 16.19
CA VAL A 63 -5.79 -14.97 17.01
C VAL A 63 -4.97 -13.71 16.72
N PRO A 64 -4.67 -12.88 17.73
CA PRO A 64 -3.76 -11.75 17.57
C PRO A 64 -2.39 -12.21 17.08
N THR A 65 -1.79 -11.46 16.12
CA THR A 65 -0.49 -11.80 15.51
C THR A 65 0.39 -10.56 15.34
N GLY A 66 1.69 -10.78 15.08
CA GLY A 66 2.64 -9.70 14.82
C GLY A 66 3.09 -8.95 16.07
N GLU A 67 3.85 -7.87 15.84
CA GLU A 67 4.35 -6.99 16.91
C GLU A 67 3.23 -6.05 17.39
N ASN A 68 2.38 -5.58 16.48
CA ASN A 68 1.18 -4.79 16.75
C ASN A 68 -0.08 -5.63 16.50
N PRO A 69 -0.54 -6.42 17.49
CA PRO A 69 -1.68 -7.29 17.30
C PRO A 69 -2.99 -6.50 17.29
N ALA A 70 -3.89 -6.84 16.37
CA ALA A 70 -5.27 -6.42 16.45
C ALA A 70 -6.03 -7.27 17.47
N ILE A 71 -6.80 -6.61 18.33
CA ILE A 71 -7.56 -7.24 19.41
C ILE A 71 -9.05 -7.23 19.08
N GLU A 72 -9.72 -8.38 19.19
CA GLU A 72 -11.17 -8.49 19.00
C GLU A 72 -11.90 -7.68 20.07
N ASP A 73 -13.02 -7.07 19.69
CA ASP A 73 -13.85 -6.13 20.47
C ASP A 73 -13.20 -4.75 20.70
N GLU A 74 -11.94 -4.55 20.32
CA GLU A 74 -11.24 -3.27 20.39
C GLU A 74 -10.99 -2.68 18.99
N HIS A 75 -10.42 -3.47 18.10
CA HIS A 75 -10.05 -3.04 16.74
C HIS A 75 -10.94 -3.63 15.65
N TYR A 76 -11.61 -4.74 15.94
CA TYR A 76 -12.58 -5.38 15.06
C TYR A 76 -13.55 -6.27 15.85
N MET A 77 -14.69 -6.62 15.24
CA MET A 77 -15.68 -7.54 15.80
C MET A 77 -16.07 -8.57 14.75
N ILE A 78 -15.99 -9.86 15.08
CA ILE A 78 -16.48 -10.93 14.21
C ILE A 78 -17.98 -11.11 14.45
N THR A 79 -18.78 -11.06 13.37
CA THR A 79 -20.24 -11.17 13.47
C THR A 79 -20.68 -12.58 13.82
N ASP A 80 -20.15 -13.58 13.09
CA ASP A 80 -20.48 -14.99 13.28
C ASP A 80 -19.23 -15.85 13.18
N LYS A 81 -18.97 -16.64 14.23
CA LYS A 81 -17.83 -17.58 14.28
C LYS A 81 -18.23 -19.00 13.86
N THR A 82 -19.52 -19.28 13.71
CA THR A 82 -20.03 -20.58 13.30
C THR A 82 -20.83 -20.45 12.03
N LEU A 83 -20.36 -21.08 10.97
CA LEU A 83 -20.96 -21.01 9.65
C LEU A 83 -21.48 -22.37 9.25
N THR A 84 -22.63 -22.40 8.58
CA THR A 84 -23.24 -23.64 8.11
C THR A 84 -23.62 -23.50 6.64
N LEU A 85 -23.15 -24.42 5.80
CA LEU A 85 -23.64 -24.60 4.46
C LEU A 85 -24.54 -25.84 4.44
N LEU A 86 -25.81 -25.63 4.17
CA LEU A 86 -26.76 -26.74 4.05
C LEU A 86 -26.46 -27.57 2.79
N ASN A 87 -26.82 -28.84 2.84
CA ASN A 87 -26.64 -29.77 1.72
C ASN A 87 -27.30 -29.21 0.45
N ASP A 88 -26.48 -29.01 -0.56
CA ASP A 88 -26.87 -28.56 -1.88
C ASP A 88 -26.09 -29.34 -2.92
N THR A 89 -26.66 -29.59 -4.06
CA THR A 89 -26.08 -30.36 -5.16
C THR A 89 -25.08 -29.55 -6.00
N THR A 90 -24.83 -28.28 -5.69
CA THR A 90 -23.84 -27.46 -6.38
C THR A 90 -22.42 -27.93 -6.04
N LYS A 91 -21.51 -27.90 -7.04
CA LYS A 91 -20.12 -28.36 -6.88
C LYS A 91 -19.23 -27.37 -6.15
N THR A 92 -19.59 -26.08 -6.19
CA THR A 92 -18.84 -24.99 -5.56
C THR A 92 -19.79 -24.13 -4.76
N ALA A 93 -19.33 -23.68 -3.61
CA ALA A 93 -20.04 -22.71 -2.78
C ALA A 93 -19.04 -21.87 -2.00
N THR A 94 -19.51 -20.76 -1.44
CA THR A 94 -18.73 -19.87 -0.61
C THR A 94 -19.49 -19.60 0.68
N LEU A 95 -18.82 -19.78 1.82
CA LEU A 95 -19.22 -19.22 3.09
C LEU A 95 -18.42 -17.95 3.33
N ASN A 96 -19.01 -16.97 4.00
CA ASN A 96 -18.29 -15.73 4.30
C ASN A 96 -18.23 -15.54 5.82
N VAL A 97 -17.00 -15.45 6.34
CA VAL A 97 -16.79 -14.88 7.68
C VAL A 97 -16.91 -13.37 7.53
N GLN A 98 -17.75 -12.77 8.36
CA GLN A 98 -17.87 -11.31 8.38
C GLN A 98 -17.30 -10.76 9.68
N PHE A 99 -16.48 -9.73 9.55
CA PHE A 99 -16.08 -8.91 10.68
C PHE A 99 -16.31 -7.43 10.37
N LYS A 100 -16.47 -6.65 11.40
CA LYS A 100 -16.59 -5.19 11.30
C LYS A 100 -15.33 -4.59 11.91
N THR A 101 -14.68 -3.70 11.18
CA THR A 101 -13.56 -2.89 11.69
C THR A 101 -14.08 -1.80 12.63
N VAL A 102 -13.25 -1.39 13.57
CA VAL A 102 -13.47 -0.24 14.46
C VAL A 102 -12.54 0.86 14.00
N ASP A 103 -13.14 1.96 13.57
CA ASP A 103 -12.47 3.18 13.12
C ASP A 103 -12.26 4.08 14.33
N ASP A 104 -11.06 4.57 14.55
CA ASP A 104 -10.73 5.55 15.57
C ASP A 104 -10.25 6.87 14.92
N GLN A 105 -9.58 7.75 15.60
CA GLN A 105 -9.01 8.99 15.06
C GLN A 105 -7.56 9.16 15.54
N GLU A 106 -6.94 8.06 15.91
CA GLU A 106 -5.57 8.04 16.39
C GLU A 106 -4.66 7.48 15.29
N ILE A 107 -3.51 8.10 15.10
CA ILE A 107 -2.49 7.60 14.18
C ILE A 107 -1.83 6.39 14.81
N ASN A 108 -1.95 5.27 14.15
CA ASN A 108 -1.46 3.99 14.62
C ASN A 108 -0.64 3.25 13.54
N GLU A 109 0.27 2.40 13.98
CA GLU A 109 0.86 1.41 13.08
C GLU A 109 -0.17 0.35 12.68
N ALA A 110 0.04 -0.27 11.50
CA ALA A 110 -0.81 -1.35 11.05
C ALA A 110 -0.86 -2.49 12.08
N ARG A 111 -2.06 -3.01 12.36
CA ARG A 111 -2.31 -4.09 13.31
C ARG A 111 -2.64 -5.38 12.59
N THR A 112 -2.29 -6.52 13.18
CA THR A 112 -2.48 -7.81 12.52
C THR A 112 -3.19 -8.83 13.41
N PHE A 113 -4.00 -9.67 12.77
CA PHE A 113 -4.58 -10.87 13.38
C PHE A 113 -4.74 -11.97 12.33
N ALA A 114 -4.86 -13.21 12.78
CA ALA A 114 -5.16 -14.34 11.91
C ALA A 114 -6.58 -14.85 12.17
N LEU A 115 -7.33 -15.17 11.10
CA LEU A 115 -8.52 -16.02 11.21
C LEU A 115 -8.10 -17.46 10.91
N ASN A 116 -8.45 -18.38 11.81
CA ASN A 116 -8.21 -19.81 11.66
C ASN A 116 -9.54 -20.55 11.53
N ILE A 117 -9.60 -21.55 10.67
CA ILE A 117 -10.64 -22.56 10.74
C ILE A 117 -10.29 -23.47 11.93
N LYS A 118 -11.01 -23.29 13.04
CA LYS A 118 -10.80 -24.02 14.29
C LYS A 118 -11.32 -25.43 14.20
N SER A 119 -12.53 -25.61 13.64
CA SER A 119 -13.11 -26.92 13.39
C SER A 119 -13.86 -26.95 12.06
N LEU A 120 -13.85 -28.12 11.43
CA LEU A 120 -14.53 -28.42 10.18
C LEU A 120 -15.19 -29.77 10.21
N GLU A 121 -16.47 -29.84 9.85
CA GLU A 121 -17.18 -31.10 9.61
C GLU A 121 -17.72 -31.09 8.15
N GLY A 122 -17.66 -32.23 7.50
CA GLY A 122 -18.20 -32.45 6.15
C GLY A 122 -17.26 -32.18 4.99
N GLY A 123 -15.96 -31.98 5.23
CA GLY A 123 -14.97 -31.76 4.17
C GLY A 123 -13.53 -31.93 4.63
N GLN A 124 -12.59 -31.75 3.71
CA GLN A 124 -11.15 -31.75 3.95
C GLN A 124 -10.63 -30.31 3.95
N LEU A 125 -9.87 -29.97 4.98
CA LEU A 125 -9.29 -28.65 5.14
C LEU A 125 -8.12 -28.44 4.14
N THR A 126 -8.14 -27.33 3.44
CA THR A 126 -7.04 -26.85 2.56
C THR A 126 -6.31 -25.67 3.22
N THR A 127 -6.73 -24.43 2.93
CA THR A 127 -6.15 -23.24 3.53
C THR A 127 -6.80 -22.98 4.89
N LYS A 128 -6.06 -23.26 5.96
CA LYS A 128 -6.57 -23.17 7.33
C LYS A 128 -6.61 -21.75 7.87
N THR A 129 -5.69 -20.90 7.44
CA THR A 129 -5.41 -19.60 8.06
C THR A 129 -5.39 -18.52 7.00
N ILE A 130 -5.93 -17.37 7.33
CA ILE A 130 -5.73 -16.13 6.60
C ILE A 130 -5.21 -15.06 7.57
N ASN A 131 -4.14 -14.36 7.17
CA ASN A 131 -3.57 -13.23 7.92
C ASN A 131 -4.27 -11.94 7.47
N ILE A 132 -4.74 -11.17 8.43
CA ILE A 132 -5.45 -9.92 8.16
C ILE A 132 -4.63 -8.77 8.74
N THR A 133 -4.35 -7.79 7.90
CA THR A 133 -3.70 -6.53 8.28
C THR A 133 -4.75 -5.42 8.27
N LEU A 134 -4.96 -4.79 9.43
CA LEU A 134 -5.73 -3.57 9.56
C LEU A 134 -4.79 -2.40 9.40
N ARG A 135 -4.98 -1.61 8.33
CA ARG A 135 -4.25 -0.37 8.11
C ARG A 135 -4.99 0.80 8.73
N ASP A 136 -4.25 1.63 9.42
CA ASP A 136 -4.72 2.94 9.86
C ASP A 136 -5.06 3.82 8.65
N ASN A 137 -6.19 4.55 8.72
CA ASN A 137 -6.57 5.54 7.72
C ASN A 137 -6.27 6.97 8.16
N ASP A 138 -5.98 7.21 9.42
CA ASP A 138 -5.69 8.53 9.96
C ASP A 138 -4.25 8.96 9.66
N ALA A 139 -3.35 8.00 9.41
CA ALA A 139 -1.98 8.21 8.93
C ALA A 139 -1.85 8.52 7.43
N ALA A 140 -2.95 8.73 6.71
CA ALA A 140 -2.96 8.97 5.27
C ALA A 140 -2.48 10.39 4.90
N PHE A 141 -1.23 10.73 5.22
CA PHE A 141 -0.65 12.05 4.93
C PHE A 141 -0.12 12.20 3.51
N TYR A 142 0.06 11.11 2.78
CA TYR A 142 0.49 11.11 1.39
C TYR A 142 -0.38 12.03 0.51
N GLU A 143 -1.69 11.85 0.57
CA GLU A 143 -2.64 12.66 -0.21
C GLU A 143 -2.74 14.11 0.29
N LYS A 144 -2.30 14.41 1.53
CA LYS A 144 -2.21 15.78 2.02
C LYS A 144 -1.18 16.62 1.26
N PHE A 145 -0.23 15.98 0.58
CA PHE A 145 0.69 16.66 -0.33
C PHE A 145 0.03 17.10 -1.65
N PHE A 146 -1.06 16.47 -2.05
CA PHE A 146 -1.69 16.78 -3.35
C PHE A 146 -2.19 18.22 -3.42
N GLY A 147 -2.03 18.82 -4.60
CA GLY A 147 -2.48 20.17 -4.90
C GLY A 147 -1.34 21.16 -5.16
N LYS A 148 -1.62 22.42 -4.94
CA LYS A 148 -0.69 23.51 -5.26
C LYS A 148 0.21 23.84 -4.09
N TRP A 149 1.49 23.98 -4.39
CA TRP A 149 2.53 24.42 -3.48
C TRP A 149 3.35 25.54 -4.11
N LYS A 150 3.91 26.41 -3.30
CA LYS A 150 4.91 27.36 -3.72
C LYS A 150 6.30 26.76 -3.38
N ILE A 151 7.16 26.57 -4.37
CA ILE A 151 8.56 26.25 -4.14
C ILE A 151 9.37 27.52 -4.18
N SER A 152 10.34 27.65 -3.27
CA SER A 152 11.34 28.73 -3.27
C SER A 152 12.73 28.16 -3.01
N PHE A 153 13.74 28.73 -3.64
CA PHE A 153 15.14 28.36 -3.48
C PHE A 153 16.06 29.48 -3.94
N TYR A 154 17.33 29.39 -3.54
CA TYR A 154 18.40 30.21 -4.11
C TYR A 154 18.97 29.47 -5.31
N ASP A 155 19.02 30.15 -6.47
CA ASP A 155 19.62 29.65 -7.70
C ASP A 155 20.95 30.36 -7.93
N TRP A 156 22.03 29.62 -7.73
CA TRP A 156 23.39 30.12 -7.89
C TRP A 156 23.81 29.99 -9.35
N ASN A 157 24.40 31.06 -9.86
CA ASN A 157 24.88 31.12 -11.25
C ASN A 157 26.29 30.51 -11.36
N GLY A 158 26.35 29.20 -11.50
CA GLY A 158 27.57 28.43 -11.61
C GLY A 158 28.21 28.07 -10.29
N PHE A 159 29.33 27.35 -10.34
CA PHE A 159 30.04 26.76 -9.20
C PHE A 159 30.69 27.78 -8.24
N ASP A 160 30.96 28.98 -8.70
CA ASP A 160 31.64 29.99 -7.89
C ASP A 160 30.74 30.64 -6.84
N LYS A 161 29.43 30.40 -6.93
CA LYS A 161 28.42 30.93 -6.01
C LYS A 161 28.57 32.43 -5.73
N ALA A 162 29.07 33.19 -6.73
CA ALA A 162 29.32 34.59 -6.56
C ALA A 162 28.03 35.44 -6.43
N ASN A 163 26.98 35.00 -7.10
CA ASN A 163 25.66 35.63 -7.08
C ASN A 163 24.56 34.60 -7.17
N TYR A 164 23.47 34.86 -6.47
CA TYR A 164 22.26 34.05 -6.57
C TYR A 164 21.03 34.91 -6.84
N GLY A 165 20.03 34.30 -7.46
CA GLY A 165 18.68 34.81 -7.54
C GLY A 165 17.75 34.02 -6.64
N VAL A 166 16.77 34.68 -6.06
CA VAL A 166 15.67 33.96 -5.37
C VAL A 166 14.64 33.57 -6.41
N VAL A 167 14.35 32.28 -6.51
CA VAL A 167 13.30 31.76 -7.39
C VAL A 167 12.11 31.38 -6.53
N GLU A 168 10.92 31.82 -6.97
CA GLU A 168 9.64 31.41 -6.39
C GLU A 168 8.72 30.98 -7.53
N LYS A 169 8.17 29.77 -7.44
CA LYS A 169 7.27 29.19 -8.44
C LYS A 169 6.14 28.44 -7.79
N THR A 170 5.01 28.39 -8.48
CA THR A 170 3.92 27.49 -8.10
C THR A 170 4.14 26.15 -8.77
N ILE A 171 4.12 25.10 -7.99
CA ILE A 171 4.18 23.70 -8.42
C ILE A 171 2.87 23.00 -8.09
N THR A 172 2.61 21.92 -8.78
CA THR A 172 1.50 21.02 -8.46
C THR A 172 2.05 19.66 -8.11
N ILE A 173 1.67 19.14 -6.93
CA ILE A 173 2.03 17.81 -6.47
C ILE A 173 0.82 16.90 -6.66
N THR A 174 1.05 15.73 -7.22
CA THR A 174 0.09 14.63 -7.41
C THR A 174 0.77 13.31 -7.10
N GLY A 175 0.01 12.22 -7.15
CA GLY A 175 0.55 10.86 -7.03
C GLY A 175 -0.51 9.83 -7.39
N PRO A 176 -0.17 8.55 -7.42
CA PRO A 176 -1.14 7.47 -7.53
C PRO A 176 -2.23 7.57 -6.47
N THR A 177 -3.47 7.28 -6.86
CA THR A 177 -4.63 7.20 -5.95
C THR A 177 -5.18 5.79 -5.83
N ASP A 178 -4.68 4.88 -6.65
CA ASP A 178 -4.99 3.46 -6.59
C ASP A 178 -4.01 2.79 -5.62
N GLU A 179 -4.52 2.18 -4.56
CA GLU A 179 -3.71 1.51 -3.55
C GLU A 179 -2.96 0.28 -4.07
N ASP A 180 -3.43 -0.28 -5.19
CA ASP A 180 -2.75 -1.38 -5.89
C ASP A 180 -1.57 -0.91 -6.77
N ASP A 181 -1.41 0.40 -6.96
CA ASP A 181 -0.26 0.97 -7.66
C ASP A 181 1.01 0.81 -6.79
N PRO A 182 2.11 0.26 -7.33
CA PRO A 182 3.35 0.05 -6.58
C PRO A 182 3.98 1.32 -6.01
N ASP A 183 3.66 2.49 -6.60
CA ASP A 183 4.16 3.80 -6.19
C ASP A 183 3.18 4.54 -5.25
N TYR A 184 2.00 3.97 -4.97
CA TYR A 184 1.07 4.53 -3.99
C TYR A 184 1.75 4.62 -2.62
N ASP A 185 1.53 5.74 -1.93
CA ASP A 185 2.09 6.05 -0.61
C ASP A 185 3.65 6.01 -0.54
N LYS A 186 4.32 6.17 -1.71
CA LYS A 186 5.79 6.17 -1.82
C LYS A 186 6.33 7.26 -2.73
N VAL A 187 5.66 7.55 -3.84
CA VAL A 187 6.15 8.46 -4.87
C VAL A 187 5.15 9.57 -5.16
N LEU A 188 5.60 10.80 -5.07
CA LEU A 188 4.84 11.99 -5.44
C LEU A 188 5.41 12.56 -6.74
N THR A 189 4.53 12.94 -7.67
CA THR A 189 4.89 13.57 -8.93
C THR A 189 4.72 15.09 -8.82
N VAL A 190 5.74 15.83 -9.19
CA VAL A 190 5.75 17.30 -9.20
C VAL A 190 5.70 17.80 -10.63
N SER A 191 4.82 18.76 -10.89
CA SER A 191 4.73 19.50 -12.15
C SER A 191 4.97 20.99 -11.87
N ALA A 192 5.93 21.57 -12.58
CA ALA A 192 6.37 22.95 -12.43
C ALA A 192 6.48 23.65 -13.81
N PRO A 193 5.36 24.12 -14.37
CA PRO A 193 5.35 24.79 -15.67
C PRO A 193 6.11 26.11 -15.59
N GLY A 194 6.90 26.40 -16.65
CA GLY A 194 7.70 27.62 -16.74
C GLY A 194 8.71 27.78 -15.61
N MET A 195 9.24 26.66 -15.09
CA MET A 195 10.14 26.64 -13.95
C MET A 195 11.41 27.43 -14.20
N TYR A 196 11.99 27.30 -15.38
CA TYR A 196 13.24 27.94 -15.76
C TYR A 196 13.10 28.61 -17.12
N ASN A 197 13.72 29.81 -17.29
CA ASN A 197 13.72 30.54 -18.55
C ASN A 197 15.16 30.73 -19.04
N VAL A 198 15.45 30.11 -20.17
CA VAL A 198 16.75 30.20 -20.87
C VAL A 198 16.57 30.83 -22.27
N GLY A 199 15.64 31.77 -22.40
CA GLY A 199 15.16 32.29 -23.68
C GLY A 199 13.93 31.58 -24.22
N ILE A 200 13.59 30.48 -23.61
CA ILE A 200 12.36 29.68 -23.69
C ILE A 200 11.97 29.27 -22.29
N ASP A 201 10.68 29.16 -22.02
CA ASP A 201 10.19 28.59 -20.78
C ASP A 201 10.37 27.05 -20.79
N LEU A 202 11.02 26.53 -19.78
CA LEU A 202 11.17 25.10 -19.56
C LEU A 202 10.20 24.65 -18.49
N ASP A 203 9.37 23.67 -18.84
CA ASP A 203 8.51 22.97 -17.89
C ASP A 203 9.30 21.85 -17.24
N PHE A 204 9.20 21.76 -15.91
CA PHE A 204 9.84 20.72 -15.14
C PHE A 204 8.81 19.73 -14.62
N SER A 205 9.23 18.46 -14.59
CA SER A 205 8.55 17.41 -13.84
C SER A 205 9.59 16.53 -13.17
N TRP A 206 9.40 16.24 -11.90
CA TRP A 206 10.26 15.34 -11.12
C TRP A 206 9.45 14.56 -10.10
N HIS A 207 10.08 13.65 -9.40
CA HIS A 207 9.44 12.87 -8.35
C HIS A 207 10.09 13.14 -6.99
N PHE A 208 9.26 13.01 -5.95
CA PHE A 208 9.72 12.89 -4.58
C PHE A 208 9.49 11.45 -4.09
N ASN A 209 10.48 10.89 -3.42
CA ASN A 209 10.26 9.78 -2.50
C ASN A 209 9.56 10.31 -1.26
N TYR A 210 8.48 9.65 -0.87
CA TYR A 210 7.71 9.95 0.33
C TYR A 210 7.82 8.80 1.32
N SER A 211 7.95 9.12 2.60
CA SER A 211 7.75 8.17 3.70
C SER A 211 7.06 8.83 4.88
N PHE A 212 6.37 8.03 5.67
CA PHE A 212 5.80 8.43 6.95
C PHE A 212 5.95 7.28 7.94
N ASP A 213 6.41 7.60 9.16
CA ASP A 213 6.48 6.71 10.31
C ASP A 213 5.41 7.15 11.32
N ALA A 214 4.40 6.29 11.51
CA ALA A 214 3.27 6.57 12.39
C ALA A 214 3.69 6.65 13.87
N ALA A 215 4.66 5.83 14.30
CA ALA A 215 5.14 5.82 15.68
C ALA A 215 5.90 7.10 16.05
N GLU A 216 6.70 7.61 15.10
CA GLU A 216 7.46 8.85 15.29
C GLU A 216 6.65 10.10 14.91
N LYS A 217 5.51 9.94 14.27
CA LYS A 217 4.67 11.02 13.70
C LYS A 217 5.47 11.95 12.79
N ALA A 218 6.38 11.38 12.06
CA ALA A 218 7.36 12.08 11.21
C ALA A 218 7.52 11.36 9.86
N GLY A 219 8.04 12.07 8.89
CA GLY A 219 8.26 11.49 7.57
C GLY A 219 9.37 12.18 6.81
N THR A 220 9.62 11.71 5.62
CA THR A 220 10.62 12.28 4.71
C THR A 220 10.03 12.64 3.37
N LEU A 221 10.65 13.61 2.71
CA LEU A 221 10.36 14.00 1.33
C LEU A 221 11.69 14.19 0.61
N GLY A 222 12.04 13.28 -0.30
CA GLY A 222 13.33 13.26 -1.00
C GLY A 222 13.19 13.54 -2.48
N PHE A 223 14.05 14.41 -3.06
CA PHE A 223 14.18 14.50 -4.51
C PHE A 223 14.76 13.20 -5.07
N ILE A 224 14.07 12.57 -6.02
CA ILE A 224 14.63 11.45 -6.78
C ILE A 224 15.59 12.04 -7.82
N LEU A 225 16.88 11.72 -7.67
CA LEU A 225 17.94 12.26 -8.52
C LEU A 225 18.21 11.35 -9.72
N GLY A 226 18.83 11.93 -10.76
CA GLY A 226 19.19 11.19 -11.98
C GLY A 226 18.08 11.04 -13.01
N GLU A 227 16.86 11.42 -12.68
CA GLU A 227 15.75 11.43 -13.64
C GLU A 227 15.78 12.70 -14.51
N ILE A 228 15.28 12.56 -15.75
CA ILE A 228 15.11 13.71 -16.65
C ILE A 228 13.94 14.55 -16.14
N VAL A 229 14.24 15.77 -15.70
CA VAL A 229 13.25 16.71 -15.16
C VAL A 229 12.69 17.66 -16.21
N SER A 230 13.42 17.88 -17.32
CA SER A 230 12.99 18.71 -18.44
C SER A 230 13.68 18.32 -19.73
N THR A 231 13.00 18.52 -20.87
CA THR A 231 13.58 18.34 -22.20
C THR A 231 13.20 19.50 -23.11
N TYR A 232 14.17 19.99 -23.89
CA TYR A 232 13.91 20.95 -24.95
C TYR A 232 13.84 20.30 -26.33
N SER A 233 14.66 19.23 -26.52
CA SER A 233 14.69 18.43 -27.74
C SER A 233 15.31 17.08 -27.43
N THR A 234 15.36 16.17 -28.38
CA THR A 234 16.09 14.89 -28.20
C THR A 234 17.58 15.07 -27.85
N ALA A 235 18.14 16.26 -28.08
CA ALA A 235 19.56 16.56 -27.81
C ALA A 235 19.79 17.25 -26.44
N TYR A 236 18.74 17.83 -25.84
CA TYR A 236 18.87 18.64 -24.63
C TYR A 236 17.88 18.13 -23.58
N ALA A 237 18.42 17.49 -22.57
CA ALA A 237 17.68 17.03 -21.39
C ALA A 237 18.42 17.51 -20.13
N TRP A 238 17.70 17.79 -19.08
CA TRP A 238 18.23 18.19 -17.79
C TRP A 238 17.77 17.20 -16.72
N LEU A 239 18.61 17.04 -15.73
CA LEU A 239 18.36 16.20 -14.57
C LEU A 239 18.81 16.91 -13.29
N PHE A 240 18.31 16.44 -12.15
CA PHE A 240 18.83 16.81 -10.85
C PHE A 240 19.94 15.83 -10.40
N ALA A 241 20.97 16.36 -9.76
CA ALA A 241 22.07 15.59 -9.19
C ALA A 241 22.51 16.20 -7.85
N GLY A 242 23.15 15.41 -7.01
CA GLY A 242 24.01 15.85 -5.93
C GLY A 242 25.47 15.90 -6.40
N ILE A 243 26.37 16.27 -5.50
CA ILE A 243 27.82 16.23 -5.77
C ILE A 243 28.57 15.64 -4.57
N ASP A 244 29.54 14.77 -4.84
CA ASP A 244 30.49 14.28 -3.84
C ASP A 244 31.91 14.45 -4.41
N GLY A 245 32.65 15.41 -3.86
CA GLY A 245 33.93 15.81 -4.41
C GLY A 245 33.81 16.43 -5.81
N GLU A 246 34.28 15.73 -6.86
CA GLU A 246 34.21 16.17 -8.26
C GLU A 246 33.15 15.38 -9.06
N ASP A 247 32.51 14.38 -8.45
CA ASP A 247 31.60 13.47 -9.12
C ASP A 247 30.13 13.81 -8.84
N PHE A 248 29.27 13.67 -9.86
CA PHE A 248 27.82 13.71 -9.64
C PHE A 248 27.36 12.42 -8.96
N VAL A 249 26.52 12.60 -7.93
CA VAL A 249 25.89 11.51 -7.20
C VAL A 249 24.35 11.60 -7.34
N PHE A 250 23.69 10.48 -7.21
CA PHE A 250 22.26 10.36 -7.40
C PHE A 250 21.56 9.77 -6.17
N ASP A 251 22.17 9.97 -5.00
CA ASP A 251 21.53 9.66 -3.72
C ASP A 251 20.52 10.77 -3.39
N ASP A 252 19.34 10.39 -2.93
CA ASP A 252 18.24 11.31 -2.68
C ASP A 252 18.62 12.45 -1.72
N ILE A 253 18.23 13.67 -2.07
CA ILE A 253 18.31 14.83 -1.20
C ILE A 253 17.00 14.94 -0.43
N VAL A 254 17.06 14.68 0.87
CA VAL A 254 15.90 14.44 1.72
C VAL A 254 15.64 15.62 2.66
N ALA A 255 14.38 16.00 2.82
CA ALA A 255 13.88 16.84 3.91
C ALA A 255 13.10 15.98 4.90
N ASP A 256 13.36 16.18 6.18
CA ASP A 256 12.53 15.64 7.25
C ASP A 256 11.34 16.57 7.51
N TRP A 257 10.20 15.97 7.84
CA TRP A 257 9.02 16.70 8.29
C TRP A 257 8.35 15.97 9.44
N GLN A 258 7.62 16.71 10.27
CA GLN A 258 6.94 16.19 11.44
C GLN A 258 5.57 16.81 11.57
N LEU A 259 4.63 16.06 12.13
CA LEU A 259 3.32 16.58 12.49
C LEU A 259 3.45 17.62 13.60
N GLY A 260 2.66 18.67 13.51
CA GLY A 260 2.52 19.67 14.56
C GLY A 260 1.58 19.20 15.68
N ASP A 261 1.32 20.12 16.63
CA ASP A 261 0.39 19.87 17.74
C ASP A 261 -0.98 19.40 17.23
N GLY A 262 -1.51 18.34 17.85
CA GLY A 262 -2.78 17.72 17.47
C GLY A 262 -2.71 17.04 16.09
N ASP A 263 -1.57 16.47 15.77
CA ASP A 263 -1.33 15.71 14.52
C ASP A 263 -1.59 16.54 13.24
N THR A 264 -1.30 17.84 13.34
CA THR A 264 -1.52 18.77 12.24
C THR A 264 -0.45 18.59 11.16
N PHE A 265 -0.88 18.37 9.93
CA PHE A 265 0.00 18.26 8.76
C PHE A 265 0.76 19.57 8.50
N PRO A 266 2.09 19.55 8.28
CA PRO A 266 2.88 20.74 8.06
C PRO A 266 2.48 21.44 6.75
N THR A 267 2.44 22.76 6.78
CA THR A 267 2.21 23.59 5.60
C THR A 267 3.50 24.05 4.93
N THR A 268 4.64 23.75 5.54
CA THR A 268 5.96 24.12 5.06
C THR A 268 6.92 22.96 5.27
N ILE A 269 7.68 22.63 4.24
CA ILE A 269 8.77 21.63 4.26
C ILE A 269 10.03 22.32 3.75
N GLU A 270 11.13 22.17 4.50
CA GLU A 270 12.42 22.81 4.22
C GLU A 270 13.52 21.75 4.14
N TRP A 271 14.32 21.79 3.09
CA TRP A 271 15.54 20.99 2.99
C TRP A 271 16.67 21.66 3.74
N ASN A 272 17.61 20.86 4.26
CA ASN A 272 18.81 21.41 4.89
C ASN A 272 19.51 22.35 3.88
N PRO A 273 19.78 23.61 4.27
CA PRO A 273 20.42 24.59 3.38
C PRO A 273 21.80 24.16 2.86
N ASP A 274 22.47 23.24 3.56
CA ASP A 274 23.76 22.68 3.15
C ASP A 274 23.61 21.64 2.02
N ASN A 275 22.39 21.16 1.77
CA ASN A 275 22.10 20.24 0.67
C ASN A 275 21.94 21.02 -0.63
N GLU A 276 22.84 20.79 -1.55
CA GLU A 276 22.85 21.42 -2.86
C GLU A 276 22.25 20.51 -3.90
N LEU A 277 21.23 21.01 -4.61
CA LEU A 277 20.63 20.36 -5.75
C LEU A 277 21.20 20.97 -7.05
N PHE A 278 21.92 20.16 -7.80
CA PHE A 278 22.52 20.58 -9.06
C PHE A 278 21.55 20.35 -10.21
N PHE A 279 21.31 21.40 -11.01
CA PHE A 279 20.58 21.31 -12.24
C PHE A 279 21.57 21.14 -13.40
N VAL A 280 21.61 19.91 -13.92
CA VAL A 280 22.67 19.44 -14.83
C VAL A 280 22.07 19.05 -16.18
N ARG A 281 22.72 19.46 -17.24
CA ARG A 281 22.39 19.01 -18.58
C ARG A 281 22.97 17.61 -18.84
N ASN A 282 22.37 16.85 -19.74
CA ASN A 282 22.76 15.49 -20.09
C ASN A 282 24.21 15.33 -20.65
N ASN A 283 24.91 16.43 -20.91
CA ASN A 283 26.34 16.46 -21.26
C ASN A 283 27.28 16.76 -20.06
N GLY A 284 26.73 16.86 -18.84
CA GLY A 284 27.48 17.16 -17.62
C GLY A 284 27.67 18.66 -17.34
N GLU A 285 27.07 19.54 -18.15
CA GLU A 285 27.14 21.00 -17.92
C GLU A 285 26.16 21.41 -16.80
N VAL A 286 26.70 22.05 -15.75
CA VAL A 286 25.88 22.60 -14.65
C VAL A 286 25.29 23.93 -15.09
N TRP A 287 23.97 24.04 -14.95
CA TRP A 287 23.21 25.22 -15.31
C TRP A 287 22.73 26.02 -14.10
N GLY A 288 22.61 25.40 -12.96
CA GLY A 288 22.26 26.02 -11.71
C GLY A 288 22.60 25.13 -10.53
N ILE A 289 22.74 25.75 -9.38
CA ILE A 289 22.89 25.08 -8.08
C ILE A 289 21.82 25.68 -7.19
N TRP A 290 20.96 24.86 -6.66
CA TRP A 290 19.84 25.27 -5.82
C TRP A 290 20.11 24.84 -4.39
N ASP A 291 19.95 25.76 -3.46
CA ASP A 291 19.96 25.48 -2.02
C ASP A 291 18.86 26.29 -1.32
N HIS A 292 18.75 26.21 -0.01
CA HIS A 292 17.68 26.83 0.77
C HIS A 292 16.30 26.50 0.19
N ILE A 293 16.13 25.24 -0.25
CA ILE A 293 14.92 24.77 -0.90
C ILE A 293 13.81 24.65 0.13
N LYS A 294 12.66 25.19 -0.19
CA LYS A 294 11.45 25.16 0.64
C LYS A 294 10.22 25.02 -0.22
N ILE A 295 9.24 24.24 0.25
CA ILE A 295 7.88 24.26 -0.29
C ILE A 295 6.88 24.71 0.77
N GLU A 296 5.89 25.51 0.35
CA GLU A 296 4.81 26.02 1.20
C GLU A 296 3.46 25.75 0.53
N LYS A 297 2.52 25.16 1.27
CA LYS A 297 1.18 24.84 0.75
C LYS A 297 0.41 26.10 0.42
N VAL A 298 -0.10 26.19 -0.79
CA VAL A 298 -0.98 27.29 -1.20
C VAL A 298 -2.38 27.03 -0.65
N GLN A 299 -2.89 27.99 0.14
CA GLN A 299 -4.24 27.92 0.72
C GLN A 299 -5.32 28.17 -0.33
#